data_056dd9e22be0b3fdde867bee8dafa004
#
_entry.id   056dd9e22be0b3fdde867bee8dafa004
#
_cell.length_a   1.000
_cell.length_b   1.000
_cell.length_c   1.000
_cell.angle_alpha   90.00
_cell.angle_beta   90.00
_cell.angle_gamma   90.00
#
_symmetry.space_group_name_H-M   'P 1'
#
loop_
_entity.id
_entity.type
_entity.pdbx_description
1 polymer ?
#
loop_
_entity_poly.entity_id
_entity_poly.type
_entity_poly.pdbx_seq_one_letter_code
_entity_poly.pdbx_strand_id
1 'polypeptide(L)'
;MGNIFIGLLLICLDFDLTLENIKVGLLPNFLGYIVMIKGLKIMAQESPVFIKAKPFAAGMAVYTGILYIMDLLGISASYGALTYLLSLLATGVLLYILYIIVSGVSDTEKKYEISLEGDRLKSAWILRAVFDIISYAVFCLKQIPIIGVIGSLLSSIYFLVIFHKSKHLYYAKVL
;
A
#
# COMPACT_ATOMS: atom_id res chain seq x y z
N MET A 1 -12.52 8.92 -2.28
CA MET A 1 -11.18 8.52 -2.80
C MET A 1 -10.00 9.28 -2.16
N GLY A 2 -10.13 10.55 -1.76
CA GLY A 2 -9.02 11.35 -1.22
C GLY A 2 -8.27 10.72 -0.06
N ASN A 3 -8.98 10.26 0.98
CA ASN A 3 -8.35 9.64 2.15
C ASN A 3 -7.63 8.32 1.82
N ILE A 4 -8.12 7.54 0.83
CA ILE A 4 -7.41 6.35 0.36
C ILE A 4 -6.09 6.76 -0.28
N PHE A 5 -6.11 7.80 -1.14
CA PHE A 5 -4.89 8.32 -1.77
C PHE A 5 -3.86 8.81 -0.76
N ILE A 6 -4.30 9.62 0.22
CA ILE A 6 -3.40 10.12 1.28
C ILE A 6 -2.83 8.96 2.10
N GLY A 7 -3.65 7.98 2.46
CA GLY A 7 -3.19 6.78 3.15
C GLY A 7 -2.14 6.00 2.36
N LEU A 8 -2.36 5.79 1.06
CA LEU A 8 -1.39 5.13 0.18
C LEU A 8 -0.10 5.93 0.04
N LEU A 9 -0.21 7.25 -0.08
CA LEU A 9 0.95 8.14 -0.19
C LEU A 9 1.81 8.07 1.07
N LEU A 10 1.20 8.09 2.27
CA LEU A 10 1.91 7.94 3.53
C LEU A 10 2.62 6.58 3.66
N ILE A 11 1.98 5.49 3.20
CA ILE A 11 2.58 4.15 3.20
C ILE A 11 3.74 4.04 2.18
N CYS A 12 3.64 4.72 1.04
CA CYS A 12 4.70 4.69 0.01
C CYS A 12 5.86 5.66 0.31
N LEU A 13 5.63 6.71 1.11
CA LEU A 13 6.65 7.68 1.56
C LEU A 13 7.27 7.24 2.89
N ASP A 14 7.63 5.97 2.99
CA ASP A 14 8.33 5.42 4.14
C ASP A 14 9.77 5.94 4.15
N PHE A 15 9.99 7.09 4.80
CA PHE A 15 11.32 7.67 4.98
C PHE A 15 11.85 7.30 6.36
N ASP A 16 12.74 6.32 6.40
CA ASP A 16 13.51 5.99 7.59
C ASP A 16 14.70 6.94 7.76
N LEU A 17 14.70 7.71 8.82
CA LEU A 17 15.88 8.44 9.28
C LEU A 17 16.65 7.56 10.26
N THR A 18 17.86 7.18 9.90
CA THR A 18 18.77 6.50 10.82
C THR A 18 19.62 7.54 11.55
N LEU A 19 19.33 7.79 12.83
CA LEU A 19 20.12 8.63 13.73
C LEU A 19 20.91 7.71 14.65
N GLU A 20 22.21 7.59 14.40
CA GLU A 20 23.15 6.71 15.13
C GLU A 20 22.66 5.25 15.19
N ASN A 21 21.99 4.84 16.28
CA ASN A 21 21.48 3.48 16.46
C ASN A 21 19.93 3.40 16.48
N ILE A 22 19.24 4.51 16.26
CA ILE A 22 17.77 4.58 16.29
C ILE A 22 17.26 4.83 14.87
N LYS A 23 16.48 3.88 14.36
CA LYS A 23 15.73 4.08 13.11
C LYS A 23 14.39 4.70 13.46
N VAL A 24 14.18 5.95 13.07
CA VAL A 24 12.89 6.63 13.24
C VAL A 24 12.27 6.83 11.88
N GLY A 25 11.18 6.12 11.61
CA GLY A 25 10.33 6.40 10.46
C GLY A 25 9.74 7.81 10.62
N LEU A 26 10.08 8.73 9.72
CA LEU A 26 9.62 10.12 9.78
C LEU A 26 8.08 10.21 9.66
N LEU A 27 7.48 9.28 8.92
CA LEU A 27 6.04 9.15 8.73
C LEU A 27 5.61 7.71 9.07
N PRO A 28 5.04 7.49 10.28
CA PRO A 28 4.66 6.15 10.68
C PRO A 28 3.62 5.53 9.74
N ASN A 29 3.91 4.39 9.16
CA ASN A 29 3.04 3.66 8.22
C ASN A 29 1.65 3.37 8.78
N PHE A 30 1.53 3.18 10.11
CA PHE A 30 0.23 2.94 10.74
C PHE A 30 -0.75 4.11 10.56
N LEU A 31 -0.25 5.37 10.50
CA LEU A 31 -1.08 6.54 10.22
C LEU A 31 -1.68 6.48 8.80
N GLY A 32 -0.89 6.01 7.83
CA GLY A 32 -1.36 5.79 6.47
C GLY A 32 -2.54 4.81 6.41
N TYR A 33 -2.46 3.70 7.15
CA TYR A 33 -3.55 2.74 7.24
C TYR A 33 -4.79 3.29 7.96
N ILE A 34 -4.62 4.08 9.03
CA ILE A 34 -5.75 4.73 9.73
C ILE A 34 -6.51 5.69 8.80
N VAL A 35 -5.77 6.52 8.04
CA VAL A 35 -6.37 7.44 7.06
C VAL A 35 -7.05 6.66 5.94
N MET A 36 -6.42 5.59 5.46
CA MET A 36 -7.00 4.70 4.45
C MET A 36 -8.32 4.08 4.92
N ILE A 37 -8.42 3.60 6.16
CA ILE A 37 -9.65 3.03 6.74
C ILE A 37 -10.80 4.03 6.69
N LYS A 38 -10.55 5.32 7.00
CA LYS A 38 -11.56 6.38 6.86
C LYS A 38 -12.03 6.52 5.41
N GLY A 39 -11.08 6.48 4.46
CA GLY A 39 -11.38 6.52 3.04
C GLY A 39 -12.19 5.32 2.55
N LEU A 40 -11.85 4.11 3.01
CA LEU A 40 -12.56 2.88 2.67
C LEU A 40 -14.01 2.89 3.18
N LYS A 41 -14.27 3.44 4.38
CA LYS A 41 -15.64 3.61 4.91
C LYS A 41 -16.48 4.54 4.03
N ILE A 42 -15.90 5.66 3.59
CA ILE A 42 -16.59 6.62 2.72
C ILE A 42 -16.90 5.98 1.37
N MET A 43 -15.90 5.32 0.76
CA MET A 43 -16.06 4.68 -0.55
C MET A 43 -16.94 3.43 -0.51
N ALA A 44 -17.18 2.84 0.65
CA ALA A 44 -18.13 1.74 0.82
C ALA A 44 -19.57 2.12 0.50
N GLN A 45 -19.91 3.41 0.49
CA GLN A 45 -21.21 3.93 0.04
C GLN A 45 -21.34 3.87 -1.50
N GLU A 46 -20.22 3.95 -2.20
CA GLU A 46 -20.17 3.84 -3.66
C GLU A 46 -20.14 2.39 -4.13
N SER A 47 -19.30 1.57 -3.52
CA SER A 47 -19.20 0.13 -3.77
C SER A 47 -18.92 -0.62 -2.48
N PRO A 48 -19.71 -1.68 -2.16
CA PRO A 48 -19.50 -2.50 -0.97
C PRO A 48 -18.17 -3.27 -1.01
N VAL A 49 -17.51 -3.33 -2.17
CA VAL A 49 -16.21 -3.98 -2.34
C VAL A 49 -15.16 -3.35 -1.44
N PHE A 50 -15.16 -2.01 -1.30
CA PHE A 50 -14.16 -1.29 -0.49
C PHE A 50 -14.17 -1.69 0.99
N ILE A 51 -15.32 -2.11 1.56
CA ILE A 51 -15.40 -2.50 2.97
C ILE A 51 -14.59 -3.76 3.27
N LYS A 52 -14.39 -4.62 2.26
CA LYS A 52 -13.62 -5.86 2.41
C LYS A 52 -12.14 -5.60 2.72
N ALA A 53 -11.59 -4.45 2.32
CA ALA A 53 -10.21 -4.07 2.64
C ALA A 53 -10.04 -3.59 4.09
N LYS A 54 -11.11 -3.16 4.76
CA LYS A 54 -11.05 -2.55 6.09
C LYS A 54 -10.41 -3.44 7.16
N PRO A 55 -10.77 -4.73 7.33
CA PRO A 55 -10.15 -5.57 8.36
C PRO A 55 -8.65 -5.77 8.11
N PHE A 56 -8.24 -5.91 6.87
CA PHE A 56 -6.83 -6.05 6.49
C PHE A 56 -6.04 -4.76 6.76
N ALA A 57 -6.60 -3.60 6.40
CA ALA A 57 -6.00 -2.30 6.70
C ALA A 57 -5.91 -2.05 8.23
N ALA A 58 -6.90 -2.50 9.02
CA ALA A 58 -6.84 -2.43 10.47
C ALA A 58 -5.76 -3.33 11.05
N GLY A 59 -5.64 -4.57 10.57
CA GLY A 59 -4.56 -5.48 10.94
C GLY A 59 -3.18 -4.89 10.64
N MET A 60 -3.01 -4.30 9.45
CA MET A 60 -1.76 -3.64 9.06
C MET A 60 -1.47 -2.39 9.91
N ALA A 61 -2.48 -1.62 10.31
CA ALA A 61 -2.30 -0.48 11.21
C ALA A 61 -1.74 -0.92 12.57
N VAL A 62 -2.28 -2.01 13.13
CA VAL A 62 -1.79 -2.58 14.41
C VAL A 62 -0.37 -3.12 14.23
N TYR A 63 -0.14 -3.93 13.19
CA TYR A 63 1.17 -4.52 12.91
C TYR A 63 2.27 -3.45 12.75
N THR A 64 2.05 -2.47 11.89
CA THR A 64 3.04 -1.40 11.66
C THR A 64 3.17 -0.46 12.86
N GLY A 65 2.10 -0.29 13.66
CA GLY A 65 2.14 0.45 14.90
C GLY A 65 3.02 -0.23 15.97
N ILE A 66 2.93 -1.57 16.09
CA ILE A 66 3.80 -2.34 17.00
C ILE A 66 5.26 -2.22 16.55
N LEU A 67 5.55 -2.39 15.26
CA LEU A 67 6.91 -2.25 14.73
C LEU A 67 7.48 -0.85 15.02
N TYR A 68 6.68 0.20 14.81
CA TYR A 68 7.09 1.57 15.09
C TYR A 68 7.45 1.79 16.58
N ILE A 69 6.65 1.23 17.50
CA ILE A 69 6.96 1.31 18.95
C ILE A 69 8.23 0.54 19.27
N MET A 70 8.44 -0.65 18.68
CA MET A 70 9.67 -1.42 18.90
C MET A 70 10.91 -0.68 18.39
N ASP A 71 10.82 0.01 17.25
CA ASP A 71 11.89 0.83 16.70
C ASP A 71 12.20 2.03 17.62
N LEU A 72 11.18 2.72 18.14
CA LEU A 72 11.36 3.80 19.10
C LEU A 72 12.02 3.37 20.42
N LEU A 73 11.75 2.14 20.88
CA LEU A 73 12.36 1.56 22.07
C LEU A 73 13.76 0.98 21.82
N GLY A 74 14.25 1.04 20.59
CA GLY A 74 15.54 0.45 20.23
C GLY A 74 15.57 -1.08 20.29
N ILE A 75 14.38 -1.74 20.30
CA ILE A 75 14.22 -3.20 20.38
C ILE A 75 14.19 -3.81 18.98
N SER A 76 14.65 -3.09 17.98
CA SER A 76 14.69 -3.57 16.57
C SER A 76 15.66 -4.74 16.44
N ALA A 77 15.25 -5.91 16.94
CA ALA A 77 16.04 -7.12 16.77
C ALA A 77 15.81 -7.68 15.36
N SER A 78 16.88 -7.86 14.61
CA SER A 78 16.83 -8.61 13.36
C SER A 78 16.64 -10.09 13.69
N TYR A 79 15.40 -10.56 13.62
CA TYR A 79 15.08 -11.98 13.85
C TYR A 79 15.34 -12.85 12.59
N GLY A 80 16.23 -12.42 11.70
CA GLY A 80 16.64 -13.19 10.53
C GLY A 80 15.46 -13.67 9.66
N ALA A 81 15.28 -14.98 9.54
CA ALA A 81 14.24 -15.58 8.72
C ALA A 81 12.81 -15.16 9.13
N LEU A 82 12.54 -14.92 10.42
CA LEU A 82 11.22 -14.49 10.89
C LEU A 82 10.86 -13.10 10.38
N THR A 83 11.81 -12.15 10.43
CA THR A 83 11.58 -10.79 9.89
C THR A 83 11.24 -10.86 8.41
N TYR A 84 11.96 -11.70 7.66
CA TYR A 84 11.71 -11.90 6.24
C TYR A 84 10.30 -12.46 5.96
N LEU A 85 9.88 -13.49 6.70
CA LEU A 85 8.54 -14.06 6.56
C LEU A 85 7.44 -13.05 6.91
N LEU A 86 7.62 -12.27 7.98
CA LEU A 86 6.67 -11.24 8.37
C LEU A 86 6.57 -10.13 7.33
N SER A 87 7.69 -9.69 6.74
CA SER A 87 7.68 -8.69 5.67
C SER A 87 7.02 -9.22 4.39
N LEU A 88 7.23 -10.49 4.05
CA LEU A 88 6.58 -11.14 2.91
C LEU A 88 5.05 -11.18 3.12
N LEU A 89 4.59 -11.59 4.31
CA LEU A 89 3.18 -11.60 4.66
C LEU A 89 2.57 -10.19 4.62
N ALA A 90 3.26 -9.20 5.18
CA ALA A 90 2.82 -7.80 5.16
C ALA A 90 2.67 -7.26 3.73
N THR A 91 3.64 -7.56 2.85
CA THR A 91 3.55 -7.20 1.42
C THR A 91 2.39 -7.89 0.73
N GLY A 92 2.15 -9.18 1.00
CA GLY A 92 1.01 -9.92 0.48
C GLY A 92 -0.33 -9.30 0.91
N VAL A 93 -0.45 -8.93 2.18
CA VAL A 93 -1.65 -8.24 2.70
C VAL A 93 -1.83 -6.87 2.05
N LEU A 94 -0.76 -6.10 1.87
CA LEU A 94 -0.82 -4.80 1.19
C LEU A 94 -1.27 -4.96 -0.27
N LEU A 95 -0.70 -5.90 -1.02
CA LEU A 95 -1.12 -6.19 -2.39
C LEU A 95 -2.59 -6.61 -2.48
N TYR A 96 -3.08 -7.36 -1.49
CA TYR A 96 -4.48 -7.74 -1.40
C TYR A 96 -5.39 -6.53 -1.12
N ILE A 97 -5.00 -5.62 -0.22
CA ILE A 97 -5.70 -4.36 0.02
C ILE A 97 -5.80 -3.55 -1.28
N LEU A 98 -4.68 -3.40 -2.01
CA LEU A 98 -4.64 -2.68 -3.28
C LEU A 98 -5.55 -3.33 -4.33
N TYR A 99 -5.56 -4.67 -4.41
CA TYR A 99 -6.47 -5.42 -5.30
C TYR A 99 -7.94 -5.10 -5.02
N ILE A 100 -8.33 -5.10 -3.73
CA ILE A 100 -9.70 -4.74 -3.34
C ILE A 100 -10.02 -3.29 -3.73
N ILE A 101 -9.10 -2.36 -3.52
CA ILE A 101 -9.28 -0.95 -3.90
C ILE A 101 -9.47 -0.82 -5.42
N VAL A 102 -8.64 -1.46 -6.23
CA VAL A 102 -8.76 -1.48 -7.70
C VAL A 102 -10.10 -2.08 -8.12
N SER A 103 -10.49 -3.20 -7.51
CA SER A 103 -11.79 -3.84 -7.79
C SER A 103 -12.96 -2.93 -7.43
N GLY A 104 -12.86 -2.20 -6.32
CA GLY A 104 -13.88 -1.21 -5.90
C GLY A 104 -13.97 -0.03 -6.87
N VAL A 105 -12.85 0.43 -7.44
CA VAL A 105 -12.85 1.46 -8.49
C VAL A 105 -13.54 0.95 -9.74
N SER A 106 -13.21 -0.27 -10.20
CA SER A 106 -13.85 -0.88 -11.36
C SER A 106 -15.35 -1.12 -11.17
N ASP A 107 -15.78 -1.44 -9.94
CA ASP A 107 -17.19 -1.59 -9.60
C ASP A 107 -17.91 -0.22 -9.61
N THR A 108 -17.26 0.84 -9.14
CA THR A 108 -17.76 2.21 -9.22
C THR A 108 -17.88 2.70 -10.67
N GLU A 109 -16.91 2.36 -11.54
CA GLU A 109 -16.98 2.64 -12.98
C GLU A 109 -18.24 2.04 -13.61
N LYS A 110 -18.53 0.78 -13.29
CA LYS A 110 -19.72 0.08 -13.81
C LYS A 110 -21.02 0.71 -13.31
N LYS A 111 -21.05 1.10 -12.02
CA LYS A 111 -22.22 1.70 -11.38
C LYS A 111 -22.64 3.04 -12.02
N TYR A 112 -21.65 3.86 -12.39
CA TYR A 112 -21.88 5.21 -12.94
C TYR A 112 -21.69 5.27 -14.47
N GLU A 113 -21.36 4.18 -15.11
CA GLU A 113 -21.07 4.08 -16.57
C GLU A 113 -19.99 5.09 -17.01
N ILE A 114 -18.98 5.32 -16.18
CA ILE A 114 -17.89 6.26 -16.43
C ILE A 114 -16.53 5.55 -16.38
N SER A 115 -15.53 6.09 -17.08
CA SER A 115 -14.14 5.64 -16.93
C SER A 115 -13.45 6.40 -15.81
N LEU A 116 -12.89 5.64 -14.83
CA LEU A 116 -12.03 6.10 -13.74
C LEU A 116 -10.62 5.52 -13.86
N GLU A 117 -10.23 5.03 -15.03
CA GLU A 117 -8.94 4.38 -15.31
C GLU A 117 -8.75 3.03 -14.57
N GLY A 118 -9.83 2.29 -14.31
CA GLY A 118 -9.80 1.02 -13.57
C GLY A 118 -8.90 -0.03 -14.19
N ASP A 119 -8.90 -0.17 -15.54
CA ASP A 119 -8.02 -1.10 -16.27
C ASP A 119 -6.54 -0.73 -16.11
N ARG A 120 -6.22 0.57 -16.15
CA ARG A 120 -4.85 1.04 -15.92
C ARG A 120 -4.41 0.83 -14.49
N LEU A 121 -5.31 1.04 -13.52
CA LEU A 121 -5.06 0.72 -12.12
C LEU A 121 -4.78 -0.77 -11.91
N LYS A 122 -5.53 -1.63 -12.58
CA LYS A 122 -5.32 -3.07 -12.55
C LYS A 122 -3.95 -3.45 -13.12
N SER A 123 -3.58 -2.86 -14.26
CA SER A 123 -2.26 -3.08 -14.87
C SER A 123 -1.12 -2.58 -13.98
N ALA A 124 -1.29 -1.41 -13.34
CA ALA A 124 -0.33 -0.86 -12.39
C ALA A 124 -0.19 -1.76 -11.14
N TRP A 125 -1.30 -2.32 -10.63
CA TRP A 125 -1.29 -3.28 -9.54
C TRP A 125 -0.53 -4.56 -9.91
N ILE A 126 -0.79 -5.12 -11.10
CA ILE A 126 -0.08 -6.32 -11.60
C ILE A 126 1.43 -6.04 -11.69
N LEU A 127 1.81 -4.90 -12.27
CA LEU A 127 3.21 -4.51 -12.40
C LEU A 127 3.90 -4.44 -11.03
N ARG A 128 3.25 -3.83 -10.05
CA ARG A 128 3.75 -3.77 -8.67
C ARG A 128 3.91 -5.16 -8.07
N ALA A 129 2.88 -6.02 -8.17
CA ALA A 129 2.93 -7.38 -7.63
C ALA A 129 4.09 -8.19 -8.22
N VAL A 130 4.34 -8.05 -9.52
CA VAL A 130 5.46 -8.73 -10.20
C VAL A 130 6.81 -8.25 -9.65
N PHE A 131 7.02 -6.93 -9.49
CA PHE A 131 8.28 -6.42 -8.96
C PHE A 131 8.48 -6.74 -7.49
N ASP A 132 7.42 -6.74 -6.67
CA ASP A 132 7.50 -7.15 -5.27
C ASP A 132 7.89 -8.64 -5.17
N ILE A 133 7.30 -9.53 -5.99
CA ILE A 133 7.68 -10.95 -6.06
C ILE A 133 9.14 -11.11 -6.51
N ILE A 134 9.57 -10.41 -7.55
CA ILE A 134 10.96 -10.44 -8.02
C ILE A 134 11.92 -10.00 -6.93
N SER A 135 11.60 -8.93 -6.18
CA SER A 135 12.43 -8.43 -5.08
C SER A 135 12.65 -9.48 -4.01
N TYR A 136 11.60 -10.22 -3.62
CA TYR A 136 11.73 -11.30 -2.65
C TYR A 136 12.46 -12.52 -3.21
N ALA A 137 12.26 -12.89 -4.47
CA ALA A 137 12.95 -14.01 -5.11
C ALA A 137 14.45 -13.74 -5.23
N VAL A 138 14.85 -12.54 -5.66
CA VAL A 138 16.25 -12.13 -5.80
C VAL A 138 16.95 -12.10 -4.43
N PHE A 139 16.26 -11.66 -3.38
CA PHE A 139 16.78 -11.69 -2.02
C PHE A 139 17.06 -13.12 -1.54
N CYS A 140 16.16 -14.08 -1.82
CA CYS A 140 16.37 -15.50 -1.51
C CYS A 140 17.60 -16.09 -2.23
N LEU A 141 17.90 -15.62 -3.44
CA LEU A 141 19.06 -16.07 -4.23
C LEU A 141 20.38 -15.39 -3.82
N LYS A 142 20.36 -14.55 -2.77
CA LYS A 142 21.53 -13.75 -2.30
C LYS A 142 22.18 -12.90 -3.40
N GLN A 143 21.43 -12.56 -4.43
CA GLN A 143 21.87 -11.65 -5.48
C GLN A 143 21.56 -10.21 -5.08
N ILE A 144 22.16 -9.25 -5.79
CA ILE A 144 21.98 -7.83 -5.49
C ILE A 144 20.55 -7.42 -5.85
N PRO A 145 19.68 -7.06 -4.89
CA PRO A 145 18.25 -6.84 -5.11
C PRO A 145 17.91 -5.51 -5.78
N ILE A 146 18.92 -4.77 -6.31
CA ILE A 146 18.74 -3.39 -6.81
C ILE A 146 17.63 -3.32 -7.87
N ILE A 147 17.58 -4.25 -8.82
CA ILE A 147 16.57 -4.24 -9.90
C ILE A 147 15.17 -4.42 -9.33
N GLY A 148 14.99 -5.34 -8.38
CA GLY A 148 13.71 -5.59 -7.74
C GLY A 148 13.25 -4.38 -6.92
N VAL A 149 14.14 -3.79 -6.12
CA VAL A 149 13.85 -2.62 -5.27
C VAL A 149 13.50 -1.39 -6.12
N ILE A 150 14.29 -1.08 -7.15
CA ILE A 150 14.00 0.03 -8.05
C ILE A 150 12.68 -0.20 -8.80
N GLY A 151 12.45 -1.42 -9.29
CA GLY A 151 11.22 -1.78 -9.97
C GLY A 151 9.99 -1.66 -9.07
N SER A 152 10.06 -2.13 -7.82
CA SER A 152 8.99 -2.00 -6.83
C SER A 152 8.70 -0.51 -6.51
N LEU A 153 9.73 0.31 -6.35
CA LEU A 153 9.57 1.75 -6.11
C LEU A 153 8.92 2.45 -7.31
N LEU A 154 9.42 2.22 -8.52
CA LEU A 154 8.85 2.81 -9.73
C LEU A 154 7.40 2.37 -9.98
N SER A 155 7.10 1.08 -9.76
CA SER A 155 5.73 0.56 -9.91
C SER A 155 4.79 1.13 -8.83
N SER A 156 5.28 1.41 -7.63
CA SER A 156 4.52 2.07 -6.57
C SER A 156 4.18 3.52 -6.93
N ILE A 157 5.16 4.28 -7.45
CA ILE A 157 4.93 5.64 -7.94
C ILE A 157 3.95 5.63 -9.10
N TYR A 158 4.11 4.73 -10.06
CA TYR A 158 3.19 4.59 -11.19
C TYR A 158 1.76 4.31 -10.73
N PHE A 159 1.57 3.39 -9.78
CA PHE A 159 0.27 3.10 -9.18
C PHE A 159 -0.34 4.35 -8.54
N LEU A 160 0.43 5.11 -7.76
CA LEU A 160 -0.03 6.35 -7.11
C LEU A 160 -0.45 7.42 -8.13
N VAL A 161 0.30 7.58 -9.23
CA VAL A 161 -0.04 8.52 -10.31
C VAL A 161 -1.36 8.16 -10.97
N ILE A 162 -1.56 6.89 -11.31
CA ILE A 162 -2.83 6.44 -11.91
C ILE A 162 -3.98 6.58 -10.91
N PHE A 163 -3.77 6.23 -9.64
CA PHE A 163 -4.80 6.37 -8.61
C PHE A 163 -5.14 7.85 -8.35
N HIS A 164 -4.15 8.75 -8.42
CA HIS A 164 -4.39 10.20 -8.34
C HIS A 164 -5.29 10.68 -9.48
N LYS A 165 -5.02 10.23 -10.70
CA LYS A 165 -5.85 10.54 -11.87
C LYS A 165 -7.28 9.99 -11.70
N SER A 166 -7.41 8.74 -11.28
CA SER A 166 -8.69 8.11 -10.96
C SER A 166 -9.50 8.90 -9.92
N LYS A 167 -8.83 9.35 -8.86
CA LYS A 167 -9.42 10.21 -7.84
C LYS A 167 -9.96 11.52 -8.43
N HIS A 168 -9.20 12.20 -9.29
CA HIS A 168 -9.65 13.44 -9.94
C HIS A 168 -10.85 13.20 -10.85
N LEU A 169 -10.84 12.14 -11.64
CA LEU A 169 -11.96 11.76 -12.50
C LEU A 169 -13.23 11.45 -11.69
N TYR A 170 -13.08 10.79 -10.53
CA TYR A 170 -14.20 10.53 -9.62
C TYR A 170 -14.84 11.82 -9.13
N TYR A 171 -14.05 12.78 -8.63
CA TYR A 171 -14.58 14.06 -8.16
C TYR A 171 -15.17 14.94 -9.28
N ALA A 172 -14.66 14.80 -10.50
CA ALA A 172 -15.16 15.59 -11.64
C ALA A 172 -16.45 15.02 -12.26
N LYS A 173 -16.72 13.71 -12.12
CA LYS A 173 -17.81 13.03 -12.83
C LYS A 173 -18.91 12.49 -11.92
N VAL A 174 -18.64 12.28 -10.63
CA VAL A 174 -19.58 11.66 -9.68
C VAL A 174 -20.10 12.64 -8.64
N LEU A 175 -19.29 13.64 -8.27
CA LEU A 175 -19.63 14.70 -7.31
C LEU A 175 -19.75 16.06 -8.00
#